data_ee01ef8a7352590a229c248045838152
#
_entry.id   ee01ef8a7352590a229c248045838152
#
_cell.length_a   1.000
_cell.length_b   1.000
_cell.length_c   1.000
_cell.angle_alpha   90.00
_cell.angle_beta   90.00
_cell.angle_gamma   90.00
#
_symmetry.space_group_name_H-M   'P 1'
#
loop_
_entity.id
_entity.type
_entity.pdbx_description
1 polymer ?
#
loop_
_entity_poly.entity_id
_entity_poly.type
_entity_poly.pdbx_seq_one_letter_code
_entity_poly.pdbx_strand_id
1 'polypeptide(L)'
;MKRSLRILYLMLAVIFIIGIFAACTNNTNQQASETTQGVDTAGKSTISEKYPLTLKDSKGTEVTLRNKPEKIVSMPLWACEMLMSMVDKSNIVAMTYYADDVKVSNIAAEVKGVGKRIETNSEKIIALQPDLVIMDNLADANVVKQLRDAKITVFLMNTPSNMGQIKDNLKVLGNAVDEETKAQDLINWMEQKLKAVSDKIELMTDDQKQTVLDYSEMGTTSGKGTNFDDIVTRAGLINPVAKEGLEGWPDLSKEMIIKYNPNIIILPSWYYDTKVNFYSLNEKLKGDKALADIKALKNNKIISLPYNHISSTSQYAVLAVEDIAKVAYPELFK
;
A
#
# COMPACT_ATOMS: atom_id res chain seq x y z
N MET A 1 48.04 -12.95 -39.19
CA MET A 1 48.11 -12.98 -40.67
C MET A 1 46.73 -12.62 -41.19
N LYS A 2 46.74 -11.49 -41.85
CA LYS A 2 46.13 -11.13 -43.12
C LYS A 2 44.61 -11.20 -43.18
N ARG A 3 43.95 -10.03 -43.15
CA ARG A 3 43.61 -9.17 -44.31
C ARG A 3 42.27 -9.61 -44.91
N SER A 4 41.26 -8.75 -44.73
CA SER A 4 40.82 -7.69 -45.68
C SER A 4 40.02 -8.26 -46.83
N LEU A 5 38.89 -7.75 -47.18
CA LEU A 5 38.64 -6.57 -47.99
C LEU A 5 37.13 -6.50 -48.24
N ARG A 6 36.36 -5.41 -47.93
CA ARG A 6 36.03 -4.34 -48.86
C ARG A 6 35.24 -4.83 -50.09
N ILE A 7 34.11 -4.30 -50.41
CA ILE A 7 33.71 -3.05 -51.04
C ILE A 7 32.36 -3.36 -51.72
N LEU A 8 31.31 -2.62 -51.52
CA LEU A 8 30.83 -1.42 -52.15
C LEU A 8 30.00 -1.67 -53.43
N TYR A 9 28.99 -0.96 -53.57
CA TYR A 9 28.29 -0.30 -54.69
C TYR A 9 26.78 -0.44 -54.55
N LEU A 10 26.08 0.64 -54.22
CA LEU A 10 25.72 1.83 -54.97
C LEU A 10 24.54 1.58 -55.92
N MET A 11 23.49 2.21 -55.55
CA MET A 11 22.81 3.28 -56.30
C MET A 11 21.94 2.93 -57.47
N LEU A 12 20.87 3.58 -57.53
CA LEU A 12 20.14 4.37 -58.52
C LEU A 12 18.66 4.02 -58.48
N ALA A 13 17.82 4.87 -58.12
CA ALA A 13 17.32 6.17 -58.62
C ALA A 13 16.00 5.98 -59.37
N VAL A 14 14.95 6.61 -58.82
CA VAL A 14 14.23 7.79 -59.34
C VAL A 14 13.31 7.54 -60.53
N ILE A 15 12.06 7.96 -60.42
CA ILE A 15 11.25 8.85 -61.25
C ILE A 15 9.79 8.66 -60.84
N PHE A 16 9.16 9.59 -60.14
CA PHE A 16 8.31 10.68 -60.58
C PHE A 16 7.20 10.29 -61.57
N ILE A 17 5.94 10.38 -61.17
CA ILE A 17 4.91 11.07 -61.96
C ILE A 17 3.85 11.64 -61.06
N ILE A 18 3.71 12.96 -61.19
CA ILE A 18 2.69 13.87 -60.63
C ILE A 18 1.44 13.75 -61.51
N GLY A 19 0.27 13.74 -60.89
CA GLY A 19 -0.98 13.90 -61.58
C GLY A 19 -2.00 14.61 -60.71
N ILE A 20 -1.99 15.93 -60.80
CA ILE A 20 -3.02 16.85 -60.28
C ILE A 20 -4.19 16.86 -61.27
N PHE A 21 -5.42 16.72 -60.77
CA PHE A 21 -6.57 17.46 -61.31
C PHE A 21 -7.61 17.71 -60.25
N ALA A 22 -7.83 19.01 -60.01
CA ALA A 22 -8.93 19.58 -59.27
C ALA A 22 -10.09 19.84 -60.21
N ALA A 23 -11.32 19.81 -59.73
CA ALA A 23 -12.36 20.83 -59.90
C ALA A 23 -13.70 20.34 -59.39
N CYS A 24 -14.19 21.02 -58.42
CA CYS A 24 -15.49 21.70 -58.23
C CYS A 24 -16.67 21.30 -59.13
N THR A 25 -17.86 21.07 -58.57
CA THR A 25 -18.94 22.04 -58.40
C THR A 25 -20.20 21.43 -57.82
N ASN A 26 -20.89 22.21 -57.04
CA ASN A 26 -22.25 22.24 -56.51
C ASN A 26 -23.36 21.55 -57.35
N ASN A 27 -24.35 20.93 -56.75
CA ASN A 27 -25.62 21.56 -56.35
C ASN A 27 -26.71 20.56 -55.95
N THR A 28 -27.35 20.87 -54.82
CA THR A 28 -28.81 20.85 -54.50
C THR A 28 -29.71 19.70 -54.89
N ASN A 29 -30.39 19.25 -53.85
CA ASN A 29 -31.84 19.02 -53.70
C ASN A 29 -32.40 17.60 -53.66
N GLN A 30 -32.96 17.35 -52.52
CA GLN A 30 -34.31 16.86 -52.16
C GLN A 30 -34.66 15.38 -52.30
N GLN A 31 -34.89 14.86 -51.09
CA GLN A 31 -36.14 14.31 -50.56
C GLN A 31 -36.42 12.80 -50.67
N ALA A 32 -36.77 12.36 -49.52
CA ALA A 32 -37.73 11.33 -49.10
C ALA A 32 -37.24 9.93 -48.73
N SER A 33 -37.40 9.73 -47.44
CA SER A 33 -37.95 8.55 -46.72
C SER A 33 -37.55 7.14 -47.16
N GLU A 34 -36.92 6.40 -46.25
CA GLU A 34 -37.61 5.31 -45.57
C GLU A 34 -36.79 4.70 -44.45
N THR A 35 -37.46 4.41 -43.38
CA THR A 35 -37.10 3.84 -42.10
C THR A 35 -36.56 2.43 -42.26
N THR A 36 -35.38 2.14 -41.65
CA THR A 36 -35.13 0.81 -41.10
C THR A 36 -34.28 0.93 -39.85
N GLN A 37 -34.87 0.58 -38.72
CA GLN A 37 -34.23 0.41 -37.43
C GLN A 37 -33.23 -0.74 -37.50
N GLY A 38 -31.96 -0.43 -37.34
CA GLY A 38 -30.93 -1.39 -37.01
C GLY A 38 -30.41 -1.03 -35.63
N VAL A 39 -30.81 -1.80 -34.62
CA VAL A 39 -30.27 -1.72 -33.28
C VAL A 39 -28.88 -2.36 -33.29
N ASP A 40 -27.84 -1.57 -33.46
CA ASP A 40 -26.49 -1.97 -33.21
C ASP A 40 -26.11 -1.53 -31.78
N THR A 41 -26.43 -2.40 -30.82
CA THR A 41 -25.79 -2.41 -29.48
C THR A 41 -24.40 -3.07 -29.57
N ALA A 42 -23.49 -2.42 -30.28
CA ALA A 42 -22.08 -2.72 -30.13
C ALA A 42 -21.58 -1.92 -28.90
N GLY A 43 -21.42 -2.61 -27.79
CA GLY A 43 -20.72 -2.08 -26.62
C GLY A 43 -19.36 -1.55 -27.08
N LYS A 44 -19.19 -0.23 -27.01
CA LYS A 44 -17.93 0.45 -27.28
C LYS A 44 -16.96 0.09 -26.14
N SER A 45 -16.21 -1.01 -26.32
CA SER A 45 -15.03 -1.26 -25.54
C SER A 45 -14.07 -0.10 -25.79
N THR A 46 -13.99 0.82 -24.86
CA THR A 46 -12.95 1.85 -24.85
C THR A 46 -11.63 1.12 -24.61
N ILE A 47 -10.92 0.80 -25.67
CA ILE A 47 -9.53 0.35 -25.60
C ILE A 47 -8.79 1.53 -24.98
N SER A 48 -8.37 1.41 -23.71
CA SER A 48 -7.51 2.39 -23.08
C SER A 48 -6.18 2.36 -23.83
N GLU A 49 -5.74 3.50 -24.37
CA GLU A 49 -4.45 3.64 -25.08
C GLU A 49 -3.26 3.29 -24.19
N LYS A 50 -3.49 3.16 -22.88
CA LYS A 50 -2.48 2.85 -21.85
C LYS A 50 -1.97 1.41 -21.89
N TYR A 51 -2.80 0.46 -22.29
CA TYR A 51 -2.43 -0.96 -22.32
C TYR A 51 -2.03 -1.40 -23.73
N PRO A 52 -1.04 -2.32 -23.86
CA PRO A 52 -0.36 -3.07 -22.81
C PRO A 52 0.59 -2.21 -21.98
N LEU A 53 0.55 -2.39 -20.64
CA LEU A 53 1.39 -1.69 -19.69
C LEU A 53 2.42 -2.66 -19.09
N THR A 54 3.71 -2.33 -19.18
CA THR A 54 4.79 -3.11 -18.55
C THR A 54 5.34 -2.38 -17.35
N LEU A 55 5.32 -3.04 -16.20
CA LEU A 55 5.84 -2.57 -14.91
C LEU A 55 6.93 -3.51 -14.41
N LYS A 56 7.82 -3.02 -13.55
CA LYS A 56 8.77 -3.86 -12.82
C LYS A 56 8.24 -4.15 -11.42
N ASP A 57 8.18 -5.42 -11.05
CA ASP A 57 7.83 -5.85 -9.71
C ASP A 57 8.98 -5.62 -8.71
N SER A 58 8.74 -5.88 -7.43
CA SER A 58 9.73 -5.68 -6.35
C SER A 58 10.98 -6.58 -6.46
N LYS A 59 10.95 -7.61 -7.32
CA LYS A 59 12.09 -8.48 -7.64
C LYS A 59 12.79 -8.06 -8.93
N GLY A 60 12.35 -6.96 -9.57
CA GLY A 60 12.88 -6.48 -10.84
C GLY A 60 12.33 -7.22 -12.06
N THR A 61 11.37 -8.13 -11.89
CA THR A 61 10.73 -8.86 -12.98
C THR A 61 9.80 -7.93 -13.76
N GLU A 62 9.89 -7.95 -15.08
CA GLU A 62 8.95 -7.24 -15.95
C GLU A 62 7.61 -7.98 -15.99
N VAL A 63 6.56 -7.27 -15.65
CA VAL A 63 5.17 -7.78 -15.63
C VAL A 63 4.35 -6.95 -16.60
N THR A 64 3.77 -7.60 -17.61
CA THR A 64 2.94 -6.93 -18.61
C THR A 64 1.47 -7.18 -18.38
N LEU A 65 0.74 -6.11 -18.13
CA LEU A 65 -0.73 -6.07 -18.10
C LEU A 65 -1.21 -5.79 -19.52
N ARG A 66 -1.94 -6.73 -20.12
CA ARG A 66 -2.41 -6.60 -21.50
C ARG A 66 -3.61 -5.67 -21.64
N ASN A 67 -4.43 -5.63 -20.61
CA ASN A 67 -5.64 -4.81 -20.51
C ASN A 67 -5.76 -4.23 -19.10
N LYS A 68 -6.67 -3.29 -18.87
CA LYS A 68 -7.06 -2.85 -17.53
C LYS A 68 -7.53 -4.08 -16.73
N PRO A 69 -7.00 -4.33 -15.52
CA PRO A 69 -7.44 -5.46 -14.71
C PRO A 69 -8.90 -5.35 -14.26
N GLU A 70 -9.68 -6.41 -14.50
CA GLU A 70 -11.10 -6.51 -14.13
C GLU A 70 -11.36 -7.65 -13.13
N LYS A 71 -10.38 -8.56 -12.93
CA LYS A 71 -10.45 -9.68 -11.98
C LYS A 71 -9.21 -9.68 -11.10
N ILE A 72 -9.23 -8.87 -10.06
CA ILE A 72 -8.08 -8.66 -9.19
C ILE A 72 -8.18 -9.57 -7.98
N VAL A 73 -7.07 -10.26 -7.66
CA VAL A 73 -6.83 -10.92 -6.39
C VAL A 73 -5.77 -10.16 -5.63
N SER A 74 -6.04 -9.77 -4.39
CA SER A 74 -5.08 -9.08 -3.53
C SER A 74 -4.83 -9.87 -2.25
N MET A 75 -3.58 -10.27 -2.00
CA MET A 75 -3.23 -11.05 -0.82
C MET A 75 -2.70 -10.21 0.34
N PRO A 76 -1.88 -9.14 0.15
CA PRO A 76 -1.51 -8.25 1.25
C PRO A 76 -2.69 -7.37 1.66
N LEU A 77 -2.98 -7.29 2.98
CA LEU A 77 -4.08 -6.46 3.49
C LEU A 77 -3.94 -4.99 3.09
N TRP A 78 -2.72 -4.45 3.17
CA TRP A 78 -2.46 -3.06 2.77
C TRP A 78 -2.84 -2.77 1.30
N ALA A 79 -2.60 -3.75 0.40
CA ALA A 79 -3.00 -3.60 -1.00
C ALA A 79 -4.51 -3.74 -1.17
N CYS A 80 -5.18 -4.61 -0.38
CA CYS A 80 -6.64 -4.68 -0.35
C CYS A 80 -7.24 -3.33 0.05
N GLU A 81 -6.71 -2.70 1.09
CA GLU A 81 -7.17 -1.39 1.58
C GLU A 81 -7.00 -0.29 0.52
N MET A 82 -5.86 -0.27 -0.19
CA MET A 82 -5.61 0.66 -1.29
C MET A 82 -6.58 0.42 -2.46
N LEU A 83 -6.70 -0.83 -2.93
CA LEU A 83 -7.55 -1.19 -4.07
C LEU A 83 -9.02 -0.93 -3.79
N MET A 84 -9.53 -1.25 -2.59
CA MET A 84 -10.91 -0.96 -2.18
C MET A 84 -11.29 0.51 -2.29
N SER A 85 -10.31 1.41 -2.17
CA SER A 85 -10.50 2.86 -2.31
C SER A 85 -10.35 3.36 -3.75
N MET A 86 -9.79 2.55 -4.66
CA MET A 86 -9.49 2.99 -6.03
C MET A 86 -10.33 2.33 -7.11
N VAL A 87 -10.53 1.01 -7.05
CA VAL A 87 -11.21 0.28 -8.13
C VAL A 87 -12.68 0.06 -7.84
N ASP A 88 -13.47 -0.29 -8.87
CA ASP A 88 -14.81 -0.81 -8.65
C ASP A 88 -14.73 -2.12 -7.85
N LYS A 89 -15.57 -2.24 -6.83
CA LYS A 89 -15.58 -3.40 -5.93
C LYS A 89 -15.85 -4.71 -6.66
N SER A 90 -16.56 -4.68 -7.79
CA SER A 90 -16.82 -5.84 -8.64
C SER A 90 -15.55 -6.40 -9.30
N ASN A 91 -14.50 -5.58 -9.45
CA ASN A 91 -13.22 -6.02 -9.99
C ASN A 91 -12.36 -6.78 -8.98
N ILE A 92 -12.71 -6.75 -7.70
CA ILE A 92 -11.99 -7.50 -6.66
C ILE A 92 -12.66 -8.87 -6.49
N VAL A 93 -12.09 -9.91 -7.08
CA VAL A 93 -12.66 -11.26 -7.04
C VAL A 93 -12.26 -12.06 -5.81
N ALA A 94 -11.12 -11.74 -5.20
CA ALA A 94 -10.73 -12.27 -3.89
C ALA A 94 -9.71 -11.40 -3.19
N MET A 95 -9.68 -11.51 -1.86
CA MET A 95 -8.70 -10.88 -0.98
C MET A 95 -8.39 -11.76 0.23
N THR A 96 -7.36 -11.36 0.99
CA THR A 96 -7.00 -12.04 2.23
C THR A 96 -8.16 -12.11 3.22
N TYR A 97 -8.21 -13.16 4.03
CA TYR A 97 -9.20 -13.30 5.10
C TYR A 97 -9.07 -12.22 6.20
N TYR A 98 -7.90 -11.62 6.36
CA TYR A 98 -7.70 -10.49 7.28
C TYR A 98 -8.57 -9.27 6.94
N ALA A 99 -9.06 -9.15 5.70
CA ALA A 99 -9.88 -8.03 5.29
C ALA A 99 -11.21 -7.91 6.05
N ASP A 100 -11.74 -9.02 6.60
CA ASP A 100 -12.97 -9.05 7.41
C ASP A 100 -12.73 -8.81 8.91
N ASP A 101 -11.48 -8.86 9.39
CA ASP A 101 -11.19 -8.70 10.82
C ASP A 101 -11.22 -7.22 11.22
N VAL A 102 -12.25 -6.83 11.94
CA VAL A 102 -12.47 -5.43 12.40
C VAL A 102 -11.35 -4.89 13.30
N LYS A 103 -10.50 -5.76 13.86
CA LYS A 103 -9.38 -5.35 14.71
C LYS A 103 -8.12 -5.06 13.90
N VAL A 104 -8.01 -5.65 12.71
CA VAL A 104 -6.80 -5.62 11.87
C VAL A 104 -7.00 -4.79 10.62
N SER A 105 -8.22 -4.79 10.07
CA SER A 105 -8.56 -4.16 8.79
C SER A 105 -9.34 -2.87 8.97
N ASN A 106 -8.95 -1.84 8.22
CA ASN A 106 -9.67 -0.57 8.14
C ASN A 106 -10.88 -0.63 7.20
N ILE A 107 -11.01 -1.70 6.42
CA ILE A 107 -12.07 -1.87 5.41
C ILE A 107 -13.07 -2.99 5.78
N ALA A 108 -12.98 -3.58 6.97
CA ALA A 108 -13.79 -4.74 7.36
C ALA A 108 -15.31 -4.53 7.20
N ALA A 109 -15.81 -3.32 7.42
CA ALA A 109 -17.21 -2.99 7.22
C ALA A 109 -17.60 -2.90 5.73
N GLU A 110 -16.65 -2.47 4.88
CA GLU A 110 -16.87 -2.16 3.46
C GLU A 110 -16.75 -3.36 2.55
N VAL A 111 -16.03 -4.40 2.98
CA VAL A 111 -15.74 -5.58 2.15
C VAL A 111 -16.85 -6.64 2.18
N LYS A 112 -17.94 -6.41 2.92
CA LYS A 112 -19.07 -7.34 2.95
C LYS A 112 -19.66 -7.50 1.55
N GLY A 113 -19.64 -8.74 1.05
CA GLY A 113 -20.13 -9.06 -0.29
C GLY A 113 -19.15 -8.75 -1.43
N VAL A 114 -17.95 -8.27 -1.14
CA VAL A 114 -16.92 -7.98 -2.14
C VAL A 114 -15.95 -9.15 -2.25
N GLY A 115 -15.95 -9.85 -3.38
CA GLY A 115 -15.03 -10.95 -3.65
C GLY A 115 -15.07 -12.07 -2.61
N LYS A 116 -14.16 -13.04 -2.75
CA LYS A 116 -13.99 -14.15 -1.80
C LYS A 116 -12.89 -13.85 -0.79
N ARG A 117 -12.97 -14.47 0.39
CA ARG A 117 -11.87 -14.50 1.36
C ARG A 117 -11.10 -15.79 1.18
N ILE A 118 -9.80 -15.66 0.92
CA ILE A 118 -8.93 -16.79 0.67
C ILE A 118 -7.63 -16.69 1.44
N GLU A 119 -7.04 -17.83 1.73
CA GLU A 119 -5.65 -17.96 2.12
C GLU A 119 -4.77 -17.94 0.87
N THR A 120 -3.48 -17.67 1.03
CA THR A 120 -2.52 -17.76 -0.06
C THR A 120 -2.35 -19.21 -0.50
N ASN A 121 -3.10 -19.58 -1.54
CA ASN A 121 -3.11 -20.94 -2.11
C ASN A 121 -3.24 -20.83 -3.64
N SER A 122 -2.28 -21.39 -4.37
CA SER A 122 -2.22 -21.28 -5.82
C SER A 122 -3.43 -21.87 -6.53
N GLU A 123 -3.94 -23.04 -6.08
CA GLU A 123 -5.08 -23.70 -6.71
C GLU A 123 -6.36 -22.87 -6.55
N LYS A 124 -6.60 -22.32 -5.34
CA LYS A 124 -7.73 -21.45 -5.06
C LYS A 124 -7.69 -20.18 -5.93
N ILE A 125 -6.49 -19.61 -6.11
CA ILE A 125 -6.28 -18.39 -6.93
C ILE A 125 -6.47 -18.74 -8.43
N ILE A 126 -5.88 -19.82 -8.93
CA ILE A 126 -6.01 -20.27 -10.33
C ILE A 126 -7.50 -20.51 -10.69
N ALA A 127 -8.26 -21.13 -9.79
CA ALA A 127 -9.69 -21.40 -10.01
C ALA A 127 -10.54 -20.13 -10.21
N LEU A 128 -10.07 -18.97 -9.75
CA LEU A 128 -10.75 -17.67 -9.95
C LEU A 128 -10.44 -17.06 -11.30
N GLN A 129 -9.43 -17.55 -12.02
CA GLN A 129 -8.97 -17.02 -13.31
C GLN A 129 -8.76 -15.50 -13.25
N PRO A 130 -7.96 -14.97 -12.30
CA PRO A 130 -7.69 -13.54 -12.21
C PRO A 130 -6.81 -13.07 -13.38
N ASP A 131 -6.97 -11.81 -13.76
CA ASP A 131 -6.08 -11.14 -14.71
C ASP A 131 -4.93 -10.41 -14.02
N LEU A 132 -5.06 -10.14 -12.71
CA LEU A 132 -3.99 -9.59 -11.87
C LEU A 132 -4.04 -10.18 -10.46
N VAL A 133 -2.89 -10.65 -9.97
CA VAL A 133 -2.69 -11.05 -8.57
C VAL A 133 -1.62 -10.16 -7.96
N ILE A 134 -1.99 -9.43 -6.90
CA ILE A 134 -1.04 -8.66 -6.07
C ILE A 134 -0.59 -9.52 -4.90
N MET A 135 0.71 -9.66 -4.73
CA MET A 135 1.32 -10.41 -3.63
C MET A 135 2.48 -9.63 -3.01
N ASP A 136 2.79 -9.97 -1.77
CA ASP A 136 3.98 -9.44 -1.10
C ASP A 136 5.28 -10.03 -1.68
N ASN A 137 6.37 -9.28 -1.60
CA ASN A 137 7.68 -9.73 -2.05
C ASN A 137 8.24 -10.91 -1.25
N LEU A 138 7.68 -11.19 -0.07
CA LEU A 138 8.01 -12.32 0.80
C LEU A 138 7.08 -13.53 0.58
N ALA A 139 6.17 -13.45 -0.39
CA ALA A 139 5.29 -14.56 -0.73
C ALA A 139 6.10 -15.82 -1.12
N ASP A 140 5.54 -16.98 -0.81
CA ASP A 140 6.16 -18.26 -1.14
C ASP A 140 6.47 -18.35 -2.64
N ALA A 141 7.75 -18.53 -2.95
CA ALA A 141 8.25 -18.58 -4.33
C ALA A 141 7.60 -19.70 -5.16
N ASN A 142 7.21 -20.82 -4.52
CA ASN A 142 6.52 -21.93 -5.21
C ASN A 142 5.11 -21.52 -5.61
N VAL A 143 4.39 -20.81 -4.74
CA VAL A 143 3.05 -20.29 -5.05
C VAL A 143 3.16 -19.31 -6.23
N VAL A 144 4.08 -18.36 -6.17
CA VAL A 144 4.32 -17.38 -7.26
C VAL A 144 4.66 -18.11 -8.57
N LYS A 145 5.53 -19.13 -8.52
CA LYS A 145 5.90 -19.91 -9.70
C LYS A 145 4.69 -20.64 -10.28
N GLN A 146 3.89 -21.33 -9.46
CA GLN A 146 2.69 -22.06 -9.90
C GLN A 146 1.68 -21.14 -10.58
N LEU A 147 1.47 -19.94 -10.04
CA LEU A 147 0.58 -18.95 -10.65
C LEU A 147 1.10 -18.48 -12.02
N ARG A 148 2.39 -18.18 -12.12
CA ARG A 148 3.03 -17.77 -13.38
C ARG A 148 3.05 -18.88 -14.42
N ASP A 149 3.28 -20.13 -14.02
CA ASP A 149 3.20 -21.31 -14.89
C ASP A 149 1.77 -21.49 -15.45
N ALA A 150 0.75 -21.19 -14.66
CA ALA A 150 -0.66 -21.14 -15.07
C ALA A 150 -1.02 -19.90 -15.90
N LYS A 151 -0.03 -19.08 -16.29
CA LYS A 151 -0.18 -17.85 -17.11
C LYS A 151 -0.99 -16.73 -16.42
N ILE A 152 -1.02 -16.74 -15.10
CA ILE A 152 -1.61 -15.66 -14.31
C ILE A 152 -0.58 -14.56 -14.13
N THR A 153 -1.01 -13.30 -14.31
CA THR A 153 -0.17 -12.14 -14.08
C THR A 153 -0.01 -11.91 -12.57
N VAL A 154 1.20 -12.12 -12.05
CA VAL A 154 1.54 -11.90 -10.64
C VAL A 154 2.46 -10.72 -10.52
N PHE A 155 2.03 -9.72 -9.76
CA PHE A 155 2.79 -8.50 -9.47
C PHE A 155 3.20 -8.49 -8.00
N LEU A 156 4.50 -8.59 -7.75
CA LEU A 156 5.07 -8.60 -6.40
C LEU A 156 5.38 -7.17 -5.96
N MET A 157 4.98 -6.81 -4.75
CA MET A 157 5.23 -5.48 -4.19
C MET A 157 5.87 -5.60 -2.80
N ASN A 158 6.66 -4.61 -2.42
CA ASN A 158 7.20 -4.54 -1.07
C ASN A 158 6.13 -4.04 -0.10
N THR A 159 6.04 -4.67 1.08
CA THR A 159 5.28 -4.10 2.19
C THR A 159 5.93 -2.77 2.59
N PRO A 160 5.18 -1.66 2.60
CA PRO A 160 5.74 -0.37 2.96
C PRO A 160 6.11 -0.31 4.44
N SER A 161 7.20 0.37 4.76
CA SER A 161 7.67 0.61 6.13
C SER A 161 7.67 2.08 6.53
N ASN A 162 7.14 2.97 5.69
CA ASN A 162 6.98 4.39 5.98
C ASN A 162 5.97 5.05 5.03
N MET A 163 5.54 6.27 5.36
CA MET A 163 4.54 7.03 4.57
C MET A 163 4.98 7.32 3.14
N GLY A 164 6.29 7.46 2.89
CA GLY A 164 6.82 7.66 1.54
C GLY A 164 6.55 6.44 0.66
N GLN A 165 6.91 5.25 1.14
CA GLN A 165 6.70 3.99 0.44
C GLN A 165 5.20 3.66 0.28
N ILE A 166 4.35 4.02 1.25
CA ILE A 166 2.89 3.89 1.12
C ILE A 166 2.40 4.71 -0.07
N LYS A 167 2.81 5.98 -0.18
CA LYS A 167 2.45 6.85 -1.30
C LYS A 167 3.00 6.33 -2.64
N ASP A 168 4.19 5.76 -2.65
CA ASP A 168 4.77 5.16 -3.86
C ASP A 168 4.00 3.91 -4.29
N ASN A 169 3.60 3.05 -3.35
CA ASN A 169 2.75 1.89 -3.64
C ASN A 169 1.36 2.30 -4.16
N LEU A 170 0.77 3.38 -3.64
CA LEU A 170 -0.49 3.94 -4.17
C LEU A 170 -0.33 4.36 -5.63
N LYS A 171 0.76 5.06 -5.99
CA LYS A 171 1.03 5.47 -7.38
C LYS A 171 1.20 4.25 -8.29
N VAL A 172 1.97 3.25 -7.85
CA VAL A 172 2.23 2.04 -8.62
C VAL A 172 0.93 1.24 -8.85
N LEU A 173 0.12 1.04 -7.80
CA LEU A 173 -1.18 0.37 -7.91
C LEU A 173 -2.15 1.18 -8.78
N GLY A 174 -2.26 2.50 -8.56
CA GLY A 174 -3.11 3.37 -9.36
C GLY A 174 -2.75 3.28 -10.84
N ASN A 175 -1.45 3.30 -11.16
CA ASN A 175 -0.98 3.09 -12.53
C ASN A 175 -1.34 1.69 -13.07
N ALA A 176 -1.16 0.63 -12.28
CA ALA A 176 -1.44 -0.75 -12.70
C ALA A 176 -2.94 -1.00 -12.98
N VAL A 177 -3.83 -0.31 -12.28
CA VAL A 177 -5.30 -0.50 -12.40
C VAL A 177 -6.01 0.66 -13.12
N ASP A 178 -5.26 1.60 -13.72
CA ASP A 178 -5.78 2.77 -14.45
C ASP A 178 -6.69 3.67 -13.58
N GLU A 179 -6.20 3.97 -12.38
CA GLU A 179 -6.90 4.80 -11.38
C GLU A 179 -5.92 5.79 -10.71
N GLU A 180 -5.01 6.42 -11.50
CA GLU A 180 -3.99 7.34 -10.99
C GLU A 180 -4.60 8.55 -10.29
N THR A 181 -5.74 9.03 -10.78
CA THR A 181 -6.45 10.16 -10.15
C THR A 181 -6.88 9.80 -8.74
N LYS A 182 -7.49 8.63 -8.55
CA LYS A 182 -7.90 8.18 -7.20
C LYS A 182 -6.71 7.90 -6.30
N ALA A 183 -5.62 7.35 -6.85
CA ALA A 183 -4.38 7.18 -6.10
C ALA A 183 -3.82 8.54 -5.61
N GLN A 184 -3.84 9.56 -6.47
CA GLN A 184 -3.42 10.91 -6.09
C GLN A 184 -4.36 11.55 -5.05
N ASP A 185 -5.66 11.33 -5.15
CA ASP A 185 -6.63 11.81 -4.16
C ASP A 185 -6.39 11.19 -2.78
N LEU A 186 -6.05 9.89 -2.72
CA LEU A 186 -5.65 9.22 -1.47
C LEU A 186 -4.35 9.79 -0.90
N ILE A 187 -3.37 10.08 -1.75
CA ILE A 187 -2.11 10.72 -1.34
C ILE A 187 -2.39 12.11 -0.77
N ASN A 188 -3.24 12.90 -1.43
CA ASN A 188 -3.62 14.24 -0.97
C ASN A 188 -4.34 14.16 0.38
N TRP A 189 -5.22 13.17 0.56
CA TRP A 189 -5.89 12.91 1.85
C TRP A 189 -4.88 12.57 2.96
N MET A 190 -3.90 11.69 2.67
CA MET A 190 -2.82 11.38 3.61
C MET A 190 -2.04 12.65 4.00
N GLU A 191 -1.67 13.47 3.03
CA GLU A 191 -0.92 14.71 3.26
C GLU A 191 -1.72 15.71 4.10
N GLN A 192 -3.01 15.87 3.86
CA GLN A 192 -3.89 16.70 4.68
C GLN A 192 -3.95 16.21 6.14
N LYS A 193 -4.07 14.88 6.35
CA LYS A 193 -4.06 14.30 7.70
C LYS A 193 -2.74 14.53 8.42
N LEU A 194 -1.62 14.27 7.74
CA LEU A 194 -0.29 14.51 8.31
C LEU A 194 -0.04 15.98 8.60
N LYS A 195 -0.48 16.87 7.71
CA LYS A 195 -0.38 18.33 7.90
C LYS A 195 -1.19 18.79 9.12
N ALA A 196 -2.39 18.28 9.31
CA ALA A 196 -3.23 18.63 10.44
C ALA A 196 -2.57 18.29 11.80
N VAL A 197 -1.71 17.26 11.84
CA VAL A 197 -0.93 16.93 13.04
C VAL A 197 0.31 17.82 13.10
N SER A 198 1.08 17.93 12.01
CA SER A 198 2.32 18.71 12.00
C SER A 198 2.11 20.17 12.39
N ASP A 199 1.04 20.81 11.91
CA ASP A 199 0.72 22.21 12.25
C ASP A 199 0.51 22.43 13.76
N LYS A 200 0.04 21.41 14.47
CA LYS A 200 -0.18 21.46 15.93
C LYS A 200 1.08 21.28 16.75
N ILE A 201 2.03 20.54 16.22
CA ILE A 201 3.28 20.21 16.92
C ILE A 201 4.49 21.05 16.43
N GLU A 202 4.31 21.89 15.40
CA GLU A 202 5.37 22.64 14.76
C GLU A 202 6.16 23.54 15.74
N LEU A 203 5.50 24.11 16.73
CA LEU A 203 6.12 24.99 17.70
C LEU A 203 6.74 24.27 18.91
N MET A 204 6.67 22.94 18.93
CA MET A 204 7.27 22.16 20.02
C MET A 204 8.80 22.15 19.92
N THR A 205 9.45 22.45 21.01
CA THR A 205 10.90 22.31 21.15
C THR A 205 11.29 20.85 21.45
N ASP A 206 12.54 20.46 21.22
CA ASP A 206 12.98 19.08 21.40
C ASP A 206 12.84 18.55 22.83
N ASP A 207 12.94 19.41 23.84
CA ASP A 207 12.73 19.08 25.25
C ASP A 207 11.26 18.82 25.61
N GLN A 208 10.33 19.29 24.81
CA GLN A 208 8.89 19.04 24.95
C GLN A 208 8.46 17.70 24.32
N LYS A 209 9.30 17.14 23.44
CA LYS A 209 8.99 15.87 22.78
C LYS A 209 9.06 14.69 23.77
N GLN A 210 8.00 13.89 23.80
CA GLN A 210 7.92 12.70 24.62
C GLN A 210 8.59 11.51 23.94
N THR A 211 9.20 10.63 24.75
CA THR A 211 9.75 9.36 24.28
C THR A 211 8.72 8.26 24.35
N VAL A 212 8.71 7.39 23.35
CA VAL A 212 7.75 6.28 23.25
C VAL A 212 8.45 4.99 22.85
N LEU A 213 8.01 3.89 23.44
CA LEU A 213 8.36 2.52 23.03
C LEU A 213 7.08 1.76 22.70
N ASP A 214 7.12 0.89 21.71
CA ASP A 214 6.18 -0.23 21.62
C ASP A 214 6.82 -1.46 22.28
N TYR A 215 5.98 -2.37 22.75
CA TYR A 215 6.40 -3.62 23.36
C TYR A 215 5.52 -4.75 22.86
N SER A 216 6.08 -5.65 22.06
CA SER A 216 5.36 -6.77 21.49
C SER A 216 5.21 -7.95 22.46
N GLU A 217 4.31 -8.87 22.16
CA GLU A 217 4.17 -10.14 22.90
C GLU A 217 5.43 -11.01 22.84
N MET A 218 6.24 -10.83 21.78
CA MET A 218 7.52 -11.54 21.61
C MET A 218 8.66 -10.91 22.39
N GLY A 219 8.43 -9.77 23.06
CA GLY A 219 9.47 -9.04 23.78
C GLY A 219 10.35 -8.17 22.89
N THR A 220 9.90 -7.85 21.68
CA THR A 220 10.59 -6.93 20.75
C THR A 220 10.00 -5.54 20.79
N THR A 221 10.73 -4.58 20.24
CA THR A 221 10.31 -3.19 20.00
C THR A 221 10.68 -2.78 18.58
N SER A 222 10.09 -1.72 18.10
CA SER A 222 10.36 -1.18 16.77
C SER A 222 11.52 -0.18 16.79
N GLY A 223 12.53 -0.45 15.96
CA GLY A 223 13.68 0.41 15.75
C GLY A 223 13.56 1.25 14.49
N LYS A 224 14.70 1.78 14.04
CA LYS A 224 14.82 2.59 12.83
C LYS A 224 14.37 1.82 11.60
N GLY A 225 13.69 2.52 10.68
CA GLY A 225 13.23 1.98 9.41
C GLY A 225 11.93 1.17 9.49
N THR A 226 11.29 1.10 10.67
CA THR A 226 9.96 0.51 10.82
C THR A 226 8.86 1.54 10.59
N ASN A 227 7.67 1.07 10.24
CA ASN A 227 6.50 1.93 10.11
C ASN A 227 6.14 2.64 11.44
N PHE A 228 6.33 1.97 12.56
CA PHE A 228 6.16 2.58 13.89
C PHE A 228 7.08 3.79 14.09
N ASP A 229 8.35 3.68 13.73
CA ASP A 229 9.33 4.76 13.84
C ASP A 229 8.92 5.99 13.01
N ASP A 230 8.45 5.78 11.76
CA ASP A 230 7.92 6.85 10.90
C ASP A 230 6.66 7.49 11.50
N ILE A 231 5.72 6.67 12.03
CA ILE A 231 4.49 7.14 12.67
C ILE A 231 4.79 8.04 13.87
N VAL A 232 5.62 7.56 14.81
CA VAL A 232 5.89 8.30 16.06
C VAL A 232 6.71 9.57 15.80
N THR A 233 7.63 9.54 14.84
CA THR A 233 8.40 10.70 14.44
C THR A 233 7.49 11.80 13.87
N ARG A 234 6.54 11.42 13.00
CA ARG A 234 5.54 12.35 12.43
C ARG A 234 4.55 12.89 13.46
N ALA A 235 4.31 12.15 14.51
CA ALA A 235 3.50 12.58 15.65
C ALA A 235 4.25 13.47 16.65
N GLY A 236 5.50 13.83 16.37
CA GLY A 236 6.33 14.68 17.23
C GLY A 236 6.92 13.96 18.44
N LEU A 237 7.00 12.62 18.42
CA LEU A 237 7.60 11.84 19.49
C LEU A 237 9.01 11.36 19.11
N ILE A 238 9.71 10.86 20.10
CA ILE A 238 11.05 10.29 19.95
C ILE A 238 10.96 8.77 20.17
N ASN A 239 11.40 8.00 19.19
CA ASN A 239 11.71 6.59 19.34
C ASN A 239 13.19 6.45 19.82
N PRO A 240 13.45 6.13 21.08
CA PRO A 240 14.82 6.08 21.60
C PRO A 240 15.62 4.93 20.97
N VAL A 241 14.97 3.86 20.55
CA VAL A 241 15.60 2.69 19.91
C VAL A 241 16.16 3.08 18.53
N ALA A 242 15.34 3.75 17.74
CA ALA A 242 15.75 4.27 16.43
C ALA A 242 16.82 5.37 16.56
N LYS A 243 16.72 6.21 17.60
CA LYS A 243 17.72 7.26 17.89
C LYS A 243 19.10 6.69 18.20
N GLU A 244 19.17 5.50 18.80
CA GLU A 244 20.44 4.76 19.00
C GLU A 244 20.93 4.03 17.75
N GLY A 245 20.17 4.07 16.67
CA GLY A 245 20.53 3.45 15.40
C GLY A 245 20.20 1.95 15.31
N LEU A 246 19.44 1.40 16.27
CA LEU A 246 18.97 0.02 16.19
C LEU A 246 17.87 -0.08 15.13
N GLU A 247 18.02 -1.01 14.19
CA GLU A 247 17.12 -1.16 13.03
C GLU A 247 16.15 -2.33 13.23
N GLY A 248 15.03 -2.29 12.51
CA GLY A 248 14.03 -3.36 12.47
C GLY A 248 13.34 -3.59 13.82
N TRP A 249 13.32 -4.82 14.28
CA TRP A 249 12.60 -5.25 15.49
C TRP A 249 13.55 -5.92 16.51
N PRO A 250 14.44 -5.15 17.17
CA PRO A 250 15.34 -5.72 18.16
C PRO A 250 14.58 -6.19 19.40
N ASP A 251 15.19 -7.16 20.11
CA ASP A 251 14.74 -7.56 21.44
C ASP A 251 14.79 -6.37 22.39
N LEU A 252 13.74 -6.16 23.18
CA LEU A 252 13.65 -5.11 24.17
C LEU A 252 13.90 -5.69 25.57
N SER A 253 15.14 -5.62 26.04
CA SER A 253 15.47 -6.06 27.39
C SER A 253 14.94 -5.08 28.45
N LYS A 254 14.83 -5.58 29.68
CA LYS A 254 14.47 -4.76 30.85
C LYS A 254 15.44 -3.59 31.04
N GLU A 255 16.71 -3.86 30.86
CA GLU A 255 17.79 -2.86 30.98
C GLU A 255 17.64 -1.75 29.95
N MET A 256 17.21 -2.09 28.74
CA MET A 256 16.90 -1.10 27.70
C MET A 256 15.69 -0.25 28.09
N ILE A 257 14.63 -0.85 28.62
CA ILE A 257 13.47 -0.10 29.11
C ILE A 257 13.88 0.89 30.20
N ILE A 258 14.72 0.44 31.16
CA ILE A 258 15.23 1.30 32.22
C ILE A 258 16.09 2.43 31.66
N LYS A 259 16.99 2.12 30.73
CA LYS A 259 17.88 3.09 30.09
C LYS A 259 17.11 4.17 29.34
N TYR A 260 16.12 3.76 28.55
CA TYR A 260 15.31 4.70 27.74
C TYR A 260 14.32 5.49 28.57
N ASN A 261 13.85 4.94 29.68
CA ASN A 261 12.91 5.57 30.60
C ASN A 261 11.75 6.29 29.87
N PRO A 262 10.96 5.57 29.03
CA PRO A 262 10.00 6.18 28.13
C PRO A 262 8.87 6.90 28.87
N ASN A 263 8.34 7.95 28.25
CA ASN A 263 7.15 8.65 28.71
C ASN A 263 5.88 7.83 28.45
N ILE A 264 5.87 7.04 27.37
CA ILE A 264 4.75 6.24 26.90
C ILE A 264 5.24 4.85 26.50
N ILE A 265 4.51 3.81 26.86
CA ILE A 265 4.68 2.44 26.33
C ILE A 265 3.39 2.06 25.63
N ILE A 266 3.48 1.65 24.37
CA ILE A 266 2.36 1.16 23.58
C ILE A 266 2.40 -0.37 23.54
N LEU A 267 1.31 -0.99 23.97
CA LEU A 267 1.08 -2.42 23.85
C LEU A 267 0.11 -2.70 22.71
N PRO A 268 0.23 -3.85 22.02
CA PRO A 268 -0.75 -4.24 21.00
C PRO A 268 -2.17 -4.29 21.55
N SER A 269 -3.16 -3.97 20.74
CA SER A 269 -4.58 -4.21 21.04
C SER A 269 -5.12 -5.47 20.34
N TRP A 270 -4.30 -6.08 19.49
CA TRP A 270 -4.53 -7.38 18.85
C TRP A 270 -3.29 -8.26 19.04
N TYR A 271 -3.50 -9.56 19.26
CA TYR A 271 -2.45 -10.52 19.54
C TYR A 271 -2.66 -11.77 18.68
N TYR A 272 -1.55 -12.28 18.15
CA TYR A 272 -1.55 -13.54 17.41
C TYR A 272 -1.82 -14.73 18.35
N ASP A 273 -1.15 -14.76 19.50
CA ASP A 273 -1.45 -15.72 20.57
C ASP A 273 -2.67 -15.24 21.37
N THR A 274 -3.78 -15.96 21.26
CA THR A 274 -5.02 -15.63 21.97
C THR A 274 -4.91 -15.75 23.51
N LYS A 275 -3.84 -16.34 24.04
CA LYS A 275 -3.56 -16.41 25.47
C LYS A 275 -2.91 -15.13 26.02
N VAL A 276 -2.35 -14.31 25.14
CA VAL A 276 -1.76 -13.00 25.48
C VAL A 276 -2.80 -11.92 25.22
N ASN A 277 -2.82 -10.90 26.05
CA ASN A 277 -3.66 -9.72 25.85
C ASN A 277 -3.04 -8.49 26.53
N PHE A 278 -3.62 -7.33 26.29
CA PHE A 278 -3.17 -6.08 26.88
C PHE A 278 -3.00 -6.16 28.40
N TYR A 279 -3.95 -6.76 29.10
CA TYR A 279 -3.92 -6.83 30.58
C TYR A 279 -2.76 -7.70 31.05
N SER A 280 -2.50 -8.84 30.44
CA SER A 280 -1.40 -9.73 30.84
C SER A 280 -0.02 -9.07 30.63
N LEU A 281 0.20 -8.35 29.52
CA LEU A 281 1.44 -7.61 29.28
C LEU A 281 1.57 -6.38 30.21
N ASN A 282 0.50 -5.65 30.40
CA ASN A 282 0.46 -4.50 31.29
C ASN A 282 0.78 -4.92 32.75
N GLU A 283 0.15 -6.00 33.25
CA GLU A 283 0.43 -6.53 34.60
C GLU A 283 1.85 -7.06 34.71
N LYS A 284 2.40 -7.69 33.67
CA LYS A 284 3.81 -8.12 33.62
C LYS A 284 4.76 -6.93 33.80
N LEU A 285 4.52 -5.81 33.10
CA LEU A 285 5.34 -4.60 33.20
C LEU A 285 5.17 -3.93 34.56
N LYS A 286 3.94 -3.78 35.08
CA LYS A 286 3.65 -3.16 36.37
C LYS A 286 4.12 -3.99 37.56
N GLY A 287 4.08 -5.30 37.43
CA GLY A 287 4.51 -6.23 38.49
C GLY A 287 6.04 -6.31 38.66
N ASP A 288 6.80 -5.83 37.68
CA ASP A 288 8.26 -5.84 37.74
C ASP A 288 8.80 -4.66 38.57
N LYS A 289 9.28 -4.96 39.77
CA LYS A 289 9.81 -3.93 40.70
C LYS A 289 10.97 -3.12 40.09
N ALA A 290 11.73 -3.68 39.17
CA ALA A 290 12.85 -2.98 38.53
C ALA A 290 12.36 -1.90 37.58
N LEU A 291 11.13 -1.99 37.09
CA LEU A 291 10.51 -1.02 36.18
C LEU A 291 9.63 0.03 36.89
N ALA A 292 9.47 -0.06 38.22
CA ALA A 292 8.56 0.80 38.99
C ALA A 292 8.84 2.31 38.82
N ASP A 293 10.10 2.66 38.56
CA ASP A 293 10.54 4.05 38.40
C ASP A 293 10.43 4.61 36.98
N ILE A 294 10.03 3.79 36.00
CA ILE A 294 9.84 4.21 34.62
C ILE A 294 8.72 5.25 34.50
N LYS A 295 8.96 6.34 33.77
CA LYS A 295 7.98 7.45 33.61
C LYS A 295 6.62 6.97 33.14
N ALA A 296 6.58 6.06 32.15
CA ALA A 296 5.35 5.50 31.60
C ALA A 296 4.53 4.76 32.68
N LEU A 297 5.18 4.03 33.59
CA LEU A 297 4.50 3.32 34.67
C LEU A 297 4.01 4.28 35.75
N LYS A 298 4.87 5.20 36.21
CA LYS A 298 4.51 6.21 37.21
C LYS A 298 3.31 7.08 36.80
N ASN A 299 3.24 7.41 35.50
CA ASN A 299 2.21 8.29 34.96
C ASN A 299 1.02 7.52 34.35
N ASN A 300 0.93 6.20 34.53
CA ASN A 300 -0.11 5.34 33.92
C ASN A 300 -0.22 5.53 32.39
N LYS A 301 0.90 5.72 31.71
CA LYS A 301 1.01 5.89 30.27
C LYS A 301 1.43 4.57 29.54
N ILE A 302 0.96 3.42 30.04
CA ILE A 302 0.95 2.16 29.29
C ILE A 302 -0.43 2.09 28.62
N ILE A 303 -0.42 2.18 27.29
CA ILE A 303 -1.64 2.36 26.51
C ILE A 303 -1.73 1.33 25.37
N SER A 304 -2.87 1.20 24.75
CA SER A 304 -3.03 0.59 23.43
C SER A 304 -3.73 1.56 22.49
N LEU A 305 -3.44 1.42 21.20
CA LEU A 305 -4.08 2.16 20.12
C LEU A 305 -4.84 1.17 19.23
N PRO A 306 -5.79 1.61 18.39
CA PRO A 306 -6.43 0.75 17.41
C PRO A 306 -5.37 0.02 16.56
N TYR A 307 -5.36 -1.32 16.59
CA TYR A 307 -4.34 -2.10 15.90
C TYR A 307 -4.37 -1.89 14.40
N ASN A 308 -5.57 -1.81 13.81
CA ASN A 308 -5.78 -1.50 12.40
C ASN A 308 -5.21 -0.13 11.97
N HIS A 309 -4.94 0.80 12.90
CA HIS A 309 -4.25 2.05 12.61
C HIS A 309 -2.75 1.91 12.79
N ILE A 310 -2.28 1.46 14.00
CA ILE A 310 -0.86 1.47 14.34
C ILE A 310 -0.05 0.42 13.57
N SER A 311 -0.67 -0.69 13.17
CA SER A 311 -0.03 -1.72 12.34
C SER A 311 -0.27 -1.52 10.84
N SER A 312 -1.10 -0.54 10.44
CA SER A 312 -1.41 -0.32 9.03
C SER A 312 -0.17 0.07 8.24
N THR A 313 0.00 -0.56 7.08
CA THR A 313 0.98 -0.20 6.07
C THR A 313 0.31 0.24 4.77
N SER A 314 -0.94 0.74 4.88
CA SER A 314 -1.71 1.39 3.82
C SER A 314 -1.91 2.89 4.09
N GLN A 315 -2.74 3.56 3.28
CA GLN A 315 -3.12 4.96 3.48
C GLN A 315 -3.63 5.25 4.90
N TYR A 316 -4.17 4.25 5.59
CA TYR A 316 -4.73 4.41 6.93
C TYR A 316 -3.68 4.56 8.04
N ALA A 317 -2.40 4.31 7.77
CA ALA A 317 -1.31 4.54 8.73
C ALA A 317 -1.25 5.99 9.25
N VAL A 318 -1.75 6.96 8.48
CA VAL A 318 -1.85 8.38 8.91
C VAL A 318 -2.78 8.57 10.11
N LEU A 319 -3.74 7.65 10.33
CA LEU A 319 -4.64 7.70 11.49
C LEU A 319 -3.87 7.40 12.77
N ALA A 320 -2.89 6.50 12.74
CA ALA A 320 -2.03 6.23 13.89
C ALA A 320 -1.18 7.44 14.30
N VAL A 321 -0.75 8.26 13.33
CA VAL A 321 -0.04 9.52 13.62
C VAL A 321 -0.92 10.47 14.43
N GLU A 322 -2.19 10.61 14.05
CA GLU A 322 -3.17 11.42 14.77
C GLU A 322 -3.48 10.83 16.15
N ASP A 323 -3.72 9.52 16.25
CA ASP A 323 -4.05 8.83 17.49
C ASP A 323 -2.96 8.98 18.54
N ILE A 324 -1.70 8.73 18.16
CA ILE A 324 -0.57 8.80 19.08
C ILE A 324 -0.27 10.25 19.49
N ALA A 325 -0.38 11.21 18.56
CA ALA A 325 -0.20 12.63 18.86
C ALA A 325 -1.24 13.14 19.88
N LYS A 326 -2.52 12.75 19.72
CA LYS A 326 -3.59 13.07 20.67
C LYS A 326 -3.35 12.52 22.07
N VAL A 327 -2.80 11.31 22.17
CA VAL A 327 -2.47 10.68 23.47
C VAL A 327 -1.25 11.32 24.11
N ALA A 328 -0.26 11.67 23.31
CA ALA A 328 0.98 12.29 23.82
C ALA A 328 0.75 13.75 24.23
N TYR A 329 -0.01 14.50 23.45
CA TYR A 329 -0.16 15.96 23.56
C TYR A 329 -1.65 16.38 23.55
N PRO A 330 -2.48 15.89 24.48
CA PRO A 330 -3.93 16.12 24.43
C PRO A 330 -4.32 17.60 24.46
N GLU A 331 -3.49 18.47 25.01
CA GLU A 331 -3.70 19.92 25.06
C GLU A 331 -3.62 20.59 23.69
N LEU A 332 -2.86 20.01 22.74
CA LEU A 332 -2.74 20.55 21.37
C LEU A 332 -3.90 20.14 20.47
N PHE A 333 -4.71 19.16 20.90
CA PHE A 333 -5.79 18.57 20.10
C PHE A 333 -7.20 18.82 20.68
N LYS A 334 -7.32 19.83 21.55
CA LYS A 334 -8.61 20.28 22.10
C LYS A 334 -9.41 21.07 21.08
#